data_8826b3a042bbb194c5f288b5c72e2d2e
#
_entry.id   8826b3a042bbb194c5f288b5c72e2d2e
#
_cell.length_a   1.000
_cell.length_b   1.000
_cell.length_c   1.000
_cell.angle_alpha   90.00
_cell.angle_beta   90.00
_cell.angle_gamma   90.00
#
_symmetry.space_group_name_H-M   'P 1'
#
loop_
_entity.id
_entity.type
_entity.pdbx_description
1 polymer ?
#
loop_
_entity_poly.entity_id
_entity_poly.type
_entity_poly.pdbx_seq_one_letter_code
_entity_poly.pdbx_strand_id
1 'polypeptide(L)'
;MKRIYIPLLIALTFTSCQDAAIEPTSPVVDDIMRFNLVSPSAQTKVSAGAFETADQIGLYVTDYVNETTPMPLQISGNRANNSLVTFDGSVWTPDQTIYWGSGKSDVYAYYPYFETVTDVNSQYFELATDQTGEGYELSDFLWAKAEGVRQTDGAVNLEMKHLMSKLTVKIVAGEDYIGSLPEDASVQLHSTVTNVNIDLENGSVVKDPYSGAKSIKMKNLGIRTFDGEKAVVYEAIVVPQMIENSVPLLEINSKSVSYLLEDPFNFRPGVAYTYTATLNTSTTAIKVEIGCEIEDWNNAGGDSGNEGDGGSGEGGSEDDEDTKIYTDLSAAGTANCYLIQGAGDYKFKSVIGNTDATVGNVKTVEVLWESFGTDEMPNLGDLIASVSYKNGCILFSTPENFRDGNAVIAAKNSKGTILWSWHIWCAEEGWQEQVYYNDAGTMMDRNLGATAADPTTVGSFGLMYQWGRKDPFMGAVQSTGSMAQSTGNWRTGYADDFSWRDSYPMSFDKSKKYENIWDSEKTIWDPCPYGWRVPDGSDTGVWAKACVSSDWQNLSQQNFSGIFGSDDTIWYPLAGYLSLDNSLEYVMASGHYWSCSDYNPAYRSSLIINSNSSVTHGYGASVRCCKE
;
A
#
# COMPACT_ATOMS: atom_id res chain seq x y z
N MET A 1 30.36 22.44 106.42
CA MET A 1 30.54 23.40 105.36
C MET A 1 31.91 23.15 104.71
N LYS A 2 31.98 22.36 103.67
CA LYS A 2 33.22 22.13 102.95
C LYS A 2 32.94 22.42 101.42
N ARG A 3 33.62 23.42 100.91
CA ARG A 3 33.62 23.76 99.48
C ARG A 3 34.57 22.82 98.74
N ILE A 4 34.12 22.12 97.71
CA ILE A 4 34.96 21.29 96.84
C ILE A 4 35.09 22.07 95.54
N TYR A 5 36.36 22.38 95.18
CA TYR A 5 36.71 22.90 93.82
C TYR A 5 36.93 21.74 92.92
N ILE A 6 36.28 21.79 91.70
CA ILE A 6 36.52 20.87 90.58
C ILE A 6 37.27 21.64 89.54
N PRO A 7 38.42 21.17 89.02
CA PRO A 7 39.15 21.84 87.93
C PRO A 7 38.48 21.51 86.58
N LEU A 8 38.31 22.55 85.78
CA LEU A 8 37.76 22.49 84.41
C LEU A 8 38.87 21.99 83.51
N LEU A 9 38.73 20.79 82.90
CA LEU A 9 39.61 20.23 81.91
C LEU A 9 39.08 20.65 80.54
N ILE A 10 39.81 21.52 79.79
CA ILE A 10 39.46 21.92 78.45
C ILE A 10 40.04 20.85 77.50
N ALA A 11 39.18 20.04 76.89
CA ALA A 11 39.54 19.14 75.79
C ALA A 11 39.38 19.89 74.46
N LEU A 12 40.49 20.14 73.78
CA LEU A 12 40.46 20.59 72.38
C LEU A 12 40.11 19.40 71.49
N THR A 13 38.91 19.43 70.93
CA THR A 13 38.54 18.50 69.81
C THR A 13 38.91 19.12 68.50
N PHE A 14 39.85 18.47 67.79
CA PHE A 14 40.10 18.75 66.35
C PHE A 14 38.90 18.20 65.55
N THR A 15 38.10 19.07 64.96
CA THR A 15 37.11 18.70 63.97
C THR A 15 37.81 18.51 62.64
N SER A 16 37.96 17.26 62.22
CA SER A 16 38.28 16.89 60.84
C SER A 16 37.12 17.31 59.94
N CYS A 17 37.34 18.20 58.99
CA CYS A 17 36.44 18.41 57.86
C CYS A 17 36.42 17.12 57.05
N GLN A 18 35.36 16.34 57.13
CA GLN A 18 35.00 15.36 56.12
C GLN A 18 34.41 16.15 54.97
N ASP A 19 35.07 16.09 53.81
CA ASP A 19 34.46 16.48 52.55
C ASP A 19 33.17 15.65 52.38
N ALA A 20 32.04 16.32 52.43
CA ALA A 20 30.76 15.72 52.04
C ALA A 20 30.93 15.32 50.55
N ALA A 21 30.96 14.02 50.29
CA ALA A 21 30.81 13.50 48.94
C ALA A 21 29.51 14.09 48.39
N ILE A 22 29.60 14.91 47.37
CA ILE A 22 28.47 15.33 46.57
C ILE A 22 27.98 14.03 45.90
N GLU A 23 26.88 13.46 46.43
CA GLU A 23 26.16 12.41 45.71
C GLU A 23 25.81 12.98 44.33
N PRO A 24 26.06 12.25 43.25
CA PRO A 24 25.63 12.69 41.94
C PRO A 24 24.11 12.84 42.02
N THR A 25 23.62 14.07 41.94
CA THR A 25 22.20 14.35 41.79
C THR A 25 21.77 13.59 40.55
N SER A 26 20.90 12.59 40.69
CA SER A 26 20.22 11.97 39.56
C SER A 26 19.73 13.10 38.64
N PRO A 27 19.94 13.00 37.33
CA PRO A 27 19.44 14.02 36.43
C PRO A 27 17.95 14.20 36.72
N VAL A 28 17.53 15.44 36.99
CA VAL A 28 16.10 15.77 37.11
C VAL A 28 15.51 15.43 35.77
N VAL A 29 14.80 14.33 35.69
CA VAL A 29 14.07 13.96 34.46
C VAL A 29 12.96 15.00 34.34
N ASP A 30 13.01 15.78 33.25
CA ASP A 30 12.00 16.78 32.96
C ASP A 30 10.69 16.05 32.61
N ASP A 31 9.65 16.23 33.43
CA ASP A 31 8.34 15.59 33.22
C ASP A 31 7.56 16.21 32.02
N ILE A 32 8.11 17.18 31.33
CA ILE A 32 7.47 17.88 30.21
C ILE A 32 7.69 17.09 28.92
N MET A 33 6.59 16.80 28.21
CA MET A 33 6.66 16.24 26.86
C MET A 33 7.13 17.30 25.86
N ARG A 34 8.11 16.91 25.05
CA ARG A 34 8.64 17.73 23.94
C ARG A 34 8.36 17.03 22.63
N PHE A 35 8.14 17.79 21.57
CA PHE A 35 7.74 17.26 20.27
C PHE A 35 8.67 17.74 19.17
N ASN A 36 9.12 16.81 18.32
CA ASN A 36 9.83 17.08 17.09
C ASN A 36 8.93 16.65 15.94
N LEU A 37 8.51 17.61 15.10
CA LEU A 37 7.77 17.28 13.89
C LEU A 37 8.71 17.33 12.70
N VAL A 38 8.71 16.25 11.94
CA VAL A 38 9.44 16.13 10.70
C VAL A 38 8.43 16.32 9.57
N SER A 39 8.67 17.31 8.71
CA SER A 39 7.86 17.53 7.50
C SER A 39 8.13 16.40 6.50
N PRO A 40 7.14 15.96 5.71
CA PRO A 40 7.40 15.08 4.59
C PRO A 40 8.45 15.68 3.66
N SER A 41 9.33 14.88 3.10
CA SER A 41 10.47 15.34 2.30
C SER A 41 10.09 15.96 0.95
N ALA A 42 8.85 15.79 0.50
CA ALA A 42 8.39 16.30 -0.78
C ALA A 42 7.68 17.66 -0.64
N GLN A 43 8.11 18.59 -1.46
CA GLN A 43 7.74 20.00 -1.49
C GLN A 43 6.26 20.24 -1.83
N THR A 44 5.43 20.57 -0.86
CA THR A 44 4.11 21.14 -1.15
C THR A 44 3.66 22.19 -0.18
N LYS A 45 3.95 22.05 1.06
CA LYS A 45 3.69 23.12 1.98
C LYS A 45 4.90 24.01 1.99
N VAL A 46 4.72 25.22 1.46
CA VAL A 46 5.75 26.24 1.48
C VAL A 46 6.90 26.03 0.48
N SER A 47 7.48 27.08 0.10
CA SER A 47 8.58 27.24 -0.86
C SER A 47 9.85 26.41 -0.60
N ALA A 48 9.87 25.50 0.39
CA ALA A 48 11.05 24.70 0.73
C ALA A 48 10.78 23.36 1.44
N GLY A 49 9.53 22.84 1.49
CA GLY A 49 9.27 21.55 2.16
C GLY A 49 9.46 21.55 3.69
N ALA A 50 9.46 22.70 4.34
CA ALA A 50 9.62 22.85 5.77
C ALA A 50 8.48 23.66 6.37
N PHE A 51 8.18 23.43 7.64
CA PHE A 51 7.25 24.26 8.39
C PHE A 51 7.76 25.69 8.54
N GLU A 52 6.86 26.66 8.49
CA GLU A 52 7.16 28.08 8.65
C GLU A 52 6.83 28.57 10.07
N THR A 53 7.48 29.68 10.46
CA THR A 53 7.16 30.36 11.73
C THR A 53 5.68 30.72 11.78
N ALA A 54 5.03 30.40 12.88
CA ALA A 54 3.60 30.52 13.16
C ALA A 54 2.72 29.42 12.56
N ASP A 55 3.28 28.38 11.98
CA ASP A 55 2.50 27.16 11.68
C ASP A 55 1.90 26.56 12.93
N GLN A 56 0.69 26.05 12.80
CA GLN A 56 -0.11 25.52 13.90
C GLN A 56 -0.64 24.13 13.59
N ILE A 57 -0.48 23.22 14.54
CA ILE A 57 -1.00 21.86 14.49
C ILE A 57 -1.93 21.58 15.67
N GLY A 58 -2.82 20.59 15.49
CA GLY A 58 -3.56 19.98 16.57
C GLY A 58 -2.84 18.74 17.07
N LEU A 59 -2.78 18.58 18.41
CA LEU A 59 -2.10 17.46 19.03
C LEU A 59 -2.99 16.80 20.07
N TYR A 60 -3.00 15.48 20.06
CA TYR A 60 -3.63 14.64 21.07
C TYR A 60 -2.61 13.72 21.73
N VAL A 61 -2.83 13.38 23.01
CA VAL A 61 -2.05 12.36 23.73
C VAL A 61 -3.00 11.45 24.46
N THR A 62 -2.96 10.15 24.16
CA THR A 62 -3.73 9.13 24.89
C THR A 62 -2.81 8.30 25.75
N ASP A 63 -3.34 7.73 26.84
CA ASP A 63 -2.60 6.86 27.73
C ASP A 63 -2.87 5.38 27.40
N TYR A 64 -2.08 4.51 27.96
CA TYR A 64 -2.31 3.07 27.96
C TYR A 64 -3.02 2.64 29.24
N VAL A 65 -3.97 1.71 29.13
CA VAL A 65 -4.62 1.06 30.28
C VAL A 65 -3.63 0.14 31.00
N ASN A 66 -2.72 -0.48 30.25
CA ASN A 66 -1.65 -1.36 30.70
C ASN A 66 -0.51 -1.33 29.68
N GLU A 67 0.51 -2.18 29.82
CA GLU A 67 1.70 -2.18 28.97
C GLU A 67 1.43 -2.45 27.46
N THR A 68 0.29 -3.02 27.12
CA THR A 68 -0.02 -3.48 25.75
C THR A 68 -1.30 -2.91 25.15
N THR A 69 -2.16 -2.25 25.96
CA THR A 69 -3.49 -1.82 25.53
C THR A 69 -3.59 -0.30 25.52
N PRO A 70 -3.54 0.37 24.36
CA PRO A 70 -3.77 1.80 24.26
C PRO A 70 -5.23 2.16 24.58
N MET A 71 -5.46 3.35 25.07
CA MET A 71 -6.80 3.95 25.13
C MET A 71 -7.15 4.51 23.75
N PRO A 72 -8.38 4.33 23.26
CA PRO A 72 -8.79 4.89 21.98
C PRO A 72 -8.75 6.42 22.02
N LEU A 73 -8.48 7.03 20.87
CA LEU A 73 -8.53 8.48 20.72
C LEU A 73 -9.97 8.99 20.92
N GLN A 74 -10.14 10.04 21.68
CA GLN A 74 -11.44 10.66 21.98
C GLN A 74 -11.37 12.18 21.76
N ILE A 75 -12.51 12.83 21.56
CA ILE A 75 -12.61 14.30 21.51
C ILE A 75 -12.10 14.93 22.80
N SER A 76 -12.37 14.29 23.93
CA SER A 76 -11.99 14.77 25.27
C SER A 76 -11.78 13.58 26.23
N GLY A 77 -11.04 13.81 27.31
CA GLY A 77 -10.72 12.76 28.28
C GLY A 77 -9.35 12.13 28.04
N ASN A 78 -8.64 12.50 27.00
CA ASN A 78 -7.24 12.14 26.78
C ASN A 78 -6.31 12.94 27.71
N ARG A 79 -5.05 12.61 27.76
CA ARG A 79 -4.02 13.40 28.47
C ARG A 79 -3.87 14.81 27.87
N ALA A 80 -3.88 14.92 26.54
CA ALA A 80 -4.02 16.18 25.82
C ALA A 80 -5.13 16.04 24.77
N ASN A 81 -5.97 17.07 24.65
CA ASN A 81 -7.13 17.08 23.77
C ASN A 81 -7.01 18.26 22.82
N ASN A 82 -6.77 18.01 21.56
CA ASN A 82 -6.65 19.02 20.52
C ASN A 82 -5.79 20.24 20.93
N SER A 83 -4.66 19.96 21.59
CA SER A 83 -3.73 21.01 22.04
C SER A 83 -3.19 21.76 20.82
N LEU A 84 -3.33 23.09 20.83
CA LEU A 84 -2.69 23.92 19.82
C LEU A 84 -1.18 23.93 20.06
N VAL A 85 -0.42 23.53 19.04
CA VAL A 85 1.05 23.57 19.07
C VAL A 85 1.53 24.47 17.95
N THR A 86 2.34 25.48 18.30
CA THR A 86 2.82 26.50 17.36
C THR A 86 4.32 26.37 17.13
N PHE A 87 4.76 26.51 15.87
CA PHE A 87 6.17 26.54 15.49
C PHE A 87 6.72 27.96 15.55
N ASP A 88 7.81 28.18 16.26
CA ASP A 88 8.45 29.49 16.37
C ASP A 88 9.57 29.72 15.33
N GLY A 89 9.77 28.75 14.41
CA GLY A 89 10.87 28.71 13.45
C GLY A 89 12.02 27.79 13.88
N SER A 90 11.96 27.24 15.11
CA SER A 90 12.97 26.30 15.63
C SER A 90 12.39 25.23 16.51
N VAL A 91 11.35 25.54 17.28
CA VAL A 91 10.75 24.63 18.27
C VAL A 91 9.23 24.65 18.19
N TRP A 92 8.63 23.50 18.37
CA TRP A 92 7.19 23.32 18.53
C TRP A 92 6.78 23.48 19.98
N THR A 93 5.92 24.45 20.28
CA THR A 93 5.51 24.78 21.64
C THR A 93 3.99 24.64 21.78
N PRO A 94 3.50 23.73 22.64
CA PRO A 94 2.08 23.66 22.93
C PRO A 94 1.61 24.86 23.76
N ASP A 95 0.36 25.28 23.55
CA ASP A 95 -0.29 26.38 24.27
C ASP A 95 -0.43 26.07 25.77
N GLN A 96 -0.55 24.78 26.12
CA GLN A 96 -0.53 24.27 27.49
C GLN A 96 0.55 23.22 27.62
N THR A 97 1.32 23.30 28.70
CA THR A 97 2.36 22.30 28.99
C THR A 97 1.76 20.92 29.15
N ILE A 98 2.25 19.96 28.36
CA ILE A 98 1.86 18.56 28.41
C ILE A 98 2.91 17.79 29.20
N TYR A 99 2.48 17.02 30.18
CA TYR A 99 3.35 16.24 31.05
C TYR A 99 3.28 14.75 30.74
N TRP A 100 4.41 14.08 30.89
CA TRP A 100 4.47 12.62 30.79
C TRP A 100 3.59 11.93 31.84
N GLY A 101 3.01 10.81 31.47
CA GLY A 101 2.37 9.88 32.40
C GLY A 101 3.35 8.87 32.99
N SER A 102 2.86 8.02 33.84
CA SER A 102 3.66 6.93 34.44
C SER A 102 3.86 5.73 33.52
N GLY A 103 3.16 5.67 32.38
CA GLY A 103 3.15 4.56 31.41
C GLY A 103 3.51 4.99 30.00
N LYS A 104 3.06 4.18 29.03
CA LYS A 104 3.12 4.51 27.61
C LYS A 104 2.03 5.50 27.25
N SER A 105 2.28 6.25 26.17
CA SER A 105 1.29 7.12 25.53
C SER A 105 1.37 6.98 24.03
N ASP A 106 0.24 7.15 23.33
CA ASP A 106 0.22 7.43 21.90
C ASP A 106 0.03 8.92 21.68
N VAL A 107 0.75 9.46 20.70
CA VAL A 107 0.70 10.88 20.35
C VAL A 107 0.26 11.01 18.91
N TYR A 108 -0.76 11.83 18.67
CA TYR A 108 -1.32 12.11 17.36
C TYR A 108 -1.12 13.58 17.03
N ALA A 109 -0.70 13.89 15.81
CA ALA A 109 -0.56 15.26 15.31
C ALA A 109 -1.23 15.40 13.96
N TYR A 110 -1.83 16.56 13.69
CA TYR A 110 -2.40 16.85 12.39
C TYR A 110 -2.25 18.34 12.04
N TYR A 111 -2.17 18.63 10.76
CA TYR A 111 -2.12 19.96 10.18
C TYR A 111 -3.12 20.07 9.02
N PRO A 112 -3.83 21.18 8.83
CA PRO A 112 -3.83 22.40 9.66
C PRO A 112 -4.61 22.23 10.97
N TYR A 113 -4.33 23.09 11.96
CA TYR A 113 -5.05 23.10 13.23
C TYR A 113 -6.52 23.51 13.04
N PHE A 114 -7.43 22.79 13.70
CA PHE A 114 -8.84 23.15 13.84
C PHE A 114 -9.14 23.57 15.29
N GLU A 115 -9.72 24.74 15.48
CA GLU A 115 -10.14 25.20 16.82
C GLU A 115 -11.17 24.25 17.44
N THR A 116 -12.00 23.63 16.59
CA THR A 116 -13.03 22.67 17.04
C THR A 116 -12.97 21.40 16.20
N VAL A 117 -12.73 20.28 16.88
CA VAL A 117 -12.89 18.92 16.36
C VAL A 117 -14.19 18.36 16.92
N THR A 118 -15.11 17.94 16.08
CA THR A 118 -16.43 17.41 16.49
C THR A 118 -16.46 15.90 16.56
N ASP A 119 -15.63 15.22 15.79
CA ASP A 119 -15.48 13.77 15.75
C ASP A 119 -14.05 13.44 15.32
N VAL A 120 -13.31 12.72 16.17
CA VAL A 120 -11.91 12.35 15.89
C VAL A 120 -11.79 11.26 14.82
N ASN A 121 -12.84 10.45 14.62
CA ASN A 121 -12.88 9.41 13.61
C ASN A 121 -13.52 9.87 12.29
N SER A 122 -14.02 11.12 12.25
CA SER A 122 -14.69 11.68 11.05
C SER A 122 -14.57 13.21 11.02
N GLN A 123 -13.34 13.75 11.10
CA GLN A 123 -13.11 15.19 11.01
C GLN A 123 -13.32 15.64 9.56
N TYR A 124 -14.26 16.56 9.37
CA TYR A 124 -14.53 17.14 8.06
C TYR A 124 -13.41 18.09 7.62
N PHE A 125 -13.03 17.97 6.34
CA PHE A 125 -12.09 18.87 5.68
C PHE A 125 -12.52 19.15 4.24
N GLU A 126 -12.33 20.37 3.76
CA GLU A 126 -12.68 20.78 2.41
C GLU A 126 -11.48 21.42 1.71
N LEU A 127 -11.11 20.89 0.54
CA LEU A 127 -10.09 21.44 -0.32
C LEU A 127 -10.61 22.69 -1.06
N ALA A 128 -9.75 23.66 -1.24
CA ALA A 128 -10.07 24.85 -2.03
C ALA A 128 -10.28 24.49 -3.51
N THR A 129 -11.32 25.03 -4.11
CA THR A 129 -11.56 24.91 -5.57
C THR A 129 -10.70 25.87 -6.39
N ASP A 130 -10.25 26.99 -5.82
CA ASP A 130 -9.23 27.85 -6.42
C ASP A 130 -7.91 27.66 -5.68
N GLN A 131 -7.00 26.92 -6.30
CA GLN A 131 -5.68 26.63 -5.78
C GLN A 131 -4.57 27.45 -6.46
N THR A 132 -4.90 28.55 -7.15
CA THR A 132 -3.90 29.41 -7.80
C THR A 132 -3.06 30.23 -6.83
N GLY A 133 -3.49 30.39 -5.58
CA GLY A 133 -2.82 31.10 -4.50
C GLY A 133 -2.72 30.27 -3.23
N GLU A 134 -3.05 30.87 -2.09
CA GLU A 134 -3.04 30.22 -0.76
C GLU A 134 -3.95 29.00 -0.65
N GLY A 135 -4.96 28.89 -1.53
CA GLY A 135 -5.84 27.71 -1.56
C GLY A 135 -5.12 26.39 -1.84
N TYR A 136 -3.94 26.45 -2.48
CA TYR A 136 -3.12 25.26 -2.68
C TYR A 136 -2.56 24.75 -1.34
N GLU A 137 -1.91 25.62 -0.58
CA GLU A 137 -1.33 25.29 0.72
C GLU A 137 -2.40 24.91 1.75
N LEU A 138 -3.56 25.58 1.70
CA LEU A 138 -4.70 25.30 2.59
C LEU A 138 -5.43 23.97 2.26
N SER A 139 -5.14 23.38 1.12
CA SER A 139 -5.73 22.09 0.70
C SER A 139 -4.90 20.88 1.15
N ASP A 140 -3.70 21.10 1.69
CA ASP A 140 -2.84 20.02 2.17
C ASP A 140 -3.21 19.63 3.60
N PHE A 141 -3.33 18.34 3.85
CA PHE A 141 -3.58 17.77 5.17
C PHE A 141 -2.49 16.81 5.55
N LEU A 142 -1.80 17.11 6.66
CA LEU A 142 -0.73 16.27 7.19
C LEU A 142 -1.18 15.58 8.48
N TRP A 143 -0.71 14.36 8.70
CA TRP A 143 -0.99 13.59 9.89
C TRP A 143 0.22 12.77 10.33
N ALA A 144 0.35 12.55 11.64
CA ALA A 144 1.36 11.67 12.23
C ALA A 144 0.84 11.00 13.48
N LYS A 145 1.37 9.81 13.78
CA LYS A 145 1.16 9.07 15.02
C LYS A 145 2.50 8.53 15.53
N ALA A 146 2.76 8.70 16.82
CA ALA A 146 3.85 8.03 17.53
C ALA A 146 3.26 7.12 18.60
N GLU A 147 3.49 5.82 18.50
CA GLU A 147 2.85 4.79 19.33
C GLU A 147 3.76 4.36 20.49
N GLY A 148 3.15 4.15 21.64
CA GLY A 148 3.78 3.54 22.80
C GLY A 148 4.98 4.28 23.38
N VAL A 149 5.08 5.60 23.14
CA VAL A 149 6.21 6.44 23.58
C VAL A 149 6.26 6.57 25.11
N ARG A 150 7.46 6.74 25.64
CA ARG A 150 7.74 6.89 27.07
C ARG A 150 8.64 8.08 27.35
N GLN A 151 8.59 8.58 28.58
CA GLN A 151 9.49 9.63 29.05
C GLN A 151 10.97 9.31 28.83
N THR A 152 11.36 8.03 28.93
CA THR A 152 12.74 7.57 28.71
C THR A 152 13.22 7.70 27.27
N ASP A 153 12.31 7.85 26.32
CA ASP A 153 12.62 7.95 24.89
C ASP A 153 13.02 9.37 24.48
N GLY A 154 12.83 10.34 25.38
CA GLY A 154 13.16 11.75 25.18
C GLY A 154 12.04 12.53 24.48
N ALA A 155 12.37 13.36 23.48
CA ALA A 155 11.37 14.08 22.71
C ALA A 155 10.61 13.11 21.78
N VAL A 156 9.30 13.31 21.65
CA VAL A 156 8.45 12.53 20.74
C VAL A 156 8.71 12.97 19.31
N ASN A 157 9.14 12.05 18.46
CA ASN A 157 9.32 12.29 17.03
C ASN A 157 8.02 11.96 16.29
N LEU A 158 7.53 12.91 15.49
CA LEU A 158 6.30 12.80 14.72
C LEU A 158 6.64 13.04 13.24
N GLU A 159 6.64 11.98 12.46
CA GLU A 159 6.85 12.04 11.01
C GLU A 159 5.52 12.34 10.33
N MET A 160 5.35 13.58 9.89
CA MET A 160 4.12 14.02 9.25
C MET A 160 4.02 13.41 7.85
N LYS A 161 2.83 12.96 7.47
CA LYS A 161 2.53 12.36 6.15
C LYS A 161 1.39 13.12 5.49
N HIS A 162 1.47 13.29 4.17
CA HIS A 162 0.35 13.80 3.38
C HIS A 162 -0.77 12.78 3.33
N LEU A 163 -1.99 13.19 3.64
CA LEU A 163 -3.18 12.36 3.50
C LEU A 163 -3.93 12.62 2.17
N MET A 164 -3.63 13.71 1.50
CA MET A 164 -4.19 14.04 0.18
C MET A 164 -3.34 13.46 -0.94
N SER A 165 -3.83 13.57 -2.18
CA SER A 165 -3.07 13.27 -3.39
C SER A 165 -2.56 14.56 -4.02
N LYS A 166 -1.42 14.52 -4.71
CA LYS A 166 -0.92 15.63 -5.53
C LYS A 166 -1.04 15.29 -7.00
N LEU A 167 -1.49 16.25 -7.81
CA LEU A 167 -1.48 16.17 -9.27
C LEU A 167 -0.61 17.27 -9.84
N THR A 168 0.41 16.88 -10.60
CA THR A 168 1.25 17.77 -11.41
C THR A 168 0.88 17.60 -12.89
N VAL A 169 0.70 18.68 -13.62
CA VAL A 169 0.50 18.69 -15.07
C VAL A 169 1.65 19.43 -15.72
N LYS A 170 2.45 18.74 -16.54
CA LYS A 170 3.53 19.30 -17.35
C LYS A 170 3.02 19.55 -18.78
N ILE A 171 3.04 20.78 -19.26
CA ILE A 171 2.74 21.12 -20.65
C ILE A 171 4.06 21.25 -21.41
N VAL A 172 4.33 20.36 -22.36
CA VAL A 172 5.58 20.30 -23.13
C VAL A 172 5.32 20.56 -24.63
N ALA A 173 6.36 20.98 -25.35
CA ALA A 173 6.32 21.10 -26.80
C ALA A 173 6.57 19.73 -27.44
N GLY A 174 5.70 19.28 -28.34
CA GLY A 174 5.96 18.14 -29.21
C GLY A 174 6.93 18.46 -30.35
N GLU A 175 7.39 17.45 -31.05
CA GLU A 175 8.39 17.58 -32.14
C GLU A 175 7.97 18.61 -33.22
N ASP A 176 6.67 18.69 -33.51
CA ASP A 176 6.11 19.58 -34.53
C ASP A 176 5.62 20.93 -33.96
N TYR A 177 5.83 21.21 -32.67
CA TYR A 177 5.31 22.43 -32.05
C TYR A 177 6.14 23.65 -32.45
N ILE A 178 5.49 24.65 -33.07
CA ILE A 178 6.11 25.90 -33.45
C ILE A 178 5.53 27.02 -32.59
N GLY A 179 6.32 27.58 -31.68
CA GLY A 179 5.93 28.67 -30.80
C GLY A 179 6.52 28.57 -29.40
N SER A 180 6.23 29.55 -28.57
CA SER A 180 6.54 29.50 -27.13
C SER A 180 5.47 28.69 -26.40
N LEU A 181 5.87 28.01 -25.32
CA LEU A 181 4.92 27.35 -24.41
C LEU A 181 3.93 28.40 -23.82
N PRO A 182 2.66 28.05 -23.62
CA PRO A 182 1.63 28.95 -23.15
C PRO A 182 1.73 29.16 -21.63
N GLU A 183 2.59 30.07 -21.19
CA GLU A 183 2.80 30.42 -19.77
C GLU A 183 1.57 31.01 -19.08
N ASP A 184 0.65 31.57 -19.86
CA ASP A 184 -0.59 32.21 -19.40
C ASP A 184 -1.81 31.25 -19.47
N ALA A 185 -1.62 29.98 -19.83
CA ALA A 185 -2.69 29.02 -19.82
C ALA A 185 -3.26 28.84 -18.41
N SER A 186 -4.54 28.47 -18.32
CA SER A 186 -5.14 27.98 -17.08
C SER A 186 -5.46 26.50 -17.20
N VAL A 187 -5.15 25.74 -16.16
CA VAL A 187 -5.47 24.31 -16.08
C VAL A 187 -6.51 24.10 -15.00
N GLN A 188 -7.56 23.35 -15.33
CA GLN A 188 -8.61 22.96 -14.40
C GLN A 188 -8.71 21.44 -14.34
N LEU A 189 -8.80 20.94 -13.13
CA LEU A 189 -9.10 19.54 -12.84
C LEU A 189 -10.59 19.42 -12.55
N HIS A 190 -11.30 18.58 -13.30
CA HIS A 190 -12.74 18.38 -13.21
C HIS A 190 -13.11 17.06 -12.52
N SER A 191 -14.40 16.88 -12.27
CA SER A 191 -15.01 15.63 -11.79
C SER A 191 -14.50 15.14 -10.44
N THR A 192 -13.93 16.03 -9.61
CA THR A 192 -13.42 15.69 -8.28
C THR A 192 -14.35 16.16 -7.17
N VAL A 193 -14.55 15.33 -6.15
CA VAL A 193 -15.13 15.75 -4.88
C VAL A 193 -14.03 16.42 -4.05
N THR A 194 -14.30 17.60 -3.49
CA THR A 194 -13.33 18.37 -2.68
C THR A 194 -13.53 18.20 -1.18
N ASN A 195 -14.55 17.48 -0.76
CA ASN A 195 -14.91 17.29 0.64
C ASN A 195 -14.51 15.89 1.10
N VAL A 196 -13.91 15.82 2.29
CA VAL A 196 -13.37 14.58 2.84
C VAL A 196 -13.59 14.49 4.34
N ASN A 197 -13.79 13.29 4.84
CA ASN A 197 -13.78 12.96 6.27
C ASN A 197 -12.47 12.24 6.61
N ILE A 198 -11.82 12.67 7.68
CA ILE A 198 -10.51 12.21 8.11
C ILE A 198 -10.64 11.55 9.47
N ASP A 199 -10.16 10.33 9.60
CA ASP A 199 -9.99 9.64 10.87
C ASP A 199 -8.63 10.03 11.46
N LEU A 200 -8.64 10.80 12.55
CA LEU A 200 -7.43 11.26 13.23
C LEU A 200 -6.77 10.17 14.07
N GLU A 201 -7.47 9.08 14.40
CA GLU A 201 -6.90 7.96 15.14
C GLU A 201 -6.00 7.10 14.24
N ASN A 202 -6.44 6.87 12.98
CA ASN A 202 -5.79 5.95 12.05
C ASN A 202 -5.10 6.65 10.87
N GLY A 203 -5.29 7.97 10.69
CA GLY A 203 -4.75 8.71 9.56
C GLY A 203 -5.37 8.30 8.22
N SER A 204 -6.59 7.83 8.21
CA SER A 204 -7.29 7.43 7.00
C SER A 204 -8.23 8.52 6.49
N VAL A 205 -8.51 8.50 5.19
CA VAL A 205 -9.34 9.51 4.53
C VAL A 205 -10.41 8.86 3.65
N VAL A 206 -11.62 9.41 3.72
CA VAL A 206 -12.74 8.96 2.91
C VAL A 206 -13.43 10.19 2.29
N LYS A 207 -13.54 10.21 0.95
CA LYS A 207 -14.29 11.28 0.28
C LYS A 207 -15.72 11.34 0.80
N ASP A 208 -16.27 12.53 0.98
CA ASP A 208 -17.66 12.67 1.40
C ASP A 208 -18.62 12.13 0.30
N PRO A 209 -19.37 11.06 0.56
CA PRO A 209 -20.24 10.44 -0.42
C PRO A 209 -21.47 11.31 -0.80
N TYR A 210 -21.76 12.35 -0.02
CA TYR A 210 -22.90 13.25 -0.22
C TYR A 210 -22.53 14.53 -0.97
N SER A 211 -21.24 14.78 -1.19
CA SER A 211 -20.76 15.96 -1.90
C SER A 211 -20.69 15.71 -3.41
N GLY A 212 -21.15 16.70 -4.18
CA GLY A 212 -21.07 16.69 -5.64
C GLY A 212 -19.65 16.97 -6.14
N ALA A 213 -19.36 16.49 -7.35
CA ALA A 213 -18.11 16.79 -8.02
C ALA A 213 -17.99 18.29 -8.34
N LYS A 214 -16.80 18.84 -8.18
CA LYS A 214 -16.42 20.23 -8.45
C LYS A 214 -15.24 20.26 -9.41
N SER A 215 -14.84 21.45 -9.81
CA SER A 215 -13.61 21.70 -10.58
C SER A 215 -12.62 22.46 -9.71
N ILE A 216 -11.36 22.04 -9.80
CA ILE A 216 -10.24 22.68 -9.11
C ILE A 216 -9.41 23.45 -10.14
N LYS A 217 -9.18 24.73 -9.88
CA LYS A 217 -8.28 25.57 -10.67
C LYS A 217 -6.86 25.41 -10.14
N MET A 218 -5.96 24.90 -10.98
CA MET A 218 -4.62 24.48 -10.58
C MET A 218 -3.66 25.67 -10.41
N LYS A 219 -2.68 25.53 -9.52
CA LYS A 219 -1.58 26.49 -9.29
C LYS A 219 -0.60 26.44 -10.45
N ASN A 220 -0.30 27.59 -11.07
CA ASN A 220 0.72 27.70 -12.11
C ASN A 220 2.09 27.95 -11.45
N LEU A 221 3.05 27.06 -11.67
CA LEU A 221 4.43 27.15 -11.18
C LEU A 221 5.39 27.78 -12.20
N GLY A 222 4.88 28.18 -13.38
CA GLY A 222 5.67 28.72 -14.47
C GLY A 222 6.46 27.67 -15.24
N ILE A 223 7.47 28.11 -16.00
CA ILE A 223 8.36 27.21 -16.74
C ILE A 223 9.37 26.57 -15.77
N ARG A 224 9.52 25.25 -15.93
CA ARG A 224 10.56 24.45 -15.29
C ARG A 224 11.30 23.63 -16.36
N THR A 225 12.53 23.24 -16.09
CA THR A 225 13.34 22.41 -16.99
C THR A 225 13.52 21.02 -16.38
N PHE A 226 13.19 19.99 -17.12
CA PHE A 226 13.34 18.58 -16.73
C PHE A 226 14.19 17.90 -17.81
N ASP A 227 15.32 17.33 -17.47
CA ASP A 227 16.25 16.64 -18.39
C ASP A 227 16.59 17.45 -19.67
N GLY A 228 16.65 18.79 -19.54
CA GLY A 228 16.91 19.70 -20.64
C GLY A 228 15.69 20.13 -21.45
N GLU A 229 14.51 19.57 -21.18
CA GLU A 229 13.24 19.96 -21.80
C GLU A 229 12.46 20.94 -20.92
N LYS A 230 11.86 21.97 -21.56
CA LYS A 230 11.04 22.96 -20.85
C LYS A 230 9.58 22.53 -20.81
N ALA A 231 8.97 22.68 -19.64
CA ALA A 231 7.54 22.49 -19.43
C ALA A 231 6.93 23.68 -18.68
N VAL A 232 5.67 24.03 -18.98
CA VAL A 232 4.85 24.84 -18.08
C VAL A 232 4.19 23.89 -17.08
N VAL A 233 4.38 24.14 -15.79
CA VAL A 233 3.99 23.21 -14.73
C VAL A 233 2.81 23.77 -13.94
N TYR A 234 1.83 22.91 -13.69
CA TYR A 234 0.67 23.17 -12.85
C TYR A 234 0.55 22.12 -11.78
N GLU A 235 0.11 22.50 -10.59
CA GLU A 235 -0.14 21.57 -9.48
C GLU A 235 -1.51 21.77 -8.85
N ALA A 236 -2.08 20.68 -8.35
CA ALA A 236 -3.26 20.69 -7.50
C ALA A 236 -3.17 19.60 -6.43
N ILE A 237 -3.76 19.89 -5.27
CA ILE A 237 -4.01 18.90 -4.23
C ILE A 237 -5.44 18.37 -4.41
N VAL A 238 -5.59 17.06 -4.34
CA VAL A 238 -6.81 16.34 -4.70
C VAL A 238 -7.19 15.40 -3.58
N VAL A 239 -8.48 15.32 -3.27
CA VAL A 239 -9.00 14.28 -2.36
C VAL A 239 -8.74 12.90 -2.96
N PRO A 240 -8.18 11.94 -2.20
CA PRO A 240 -8.07 10.55 -2.64
C PRO A 240 -9.44 9.99 -3.05
N GLN A 241 -9.57 9.62 -4.32
CA GLN A 241 -10.84 9.15 -4.88
C GLN A 241 -10.68 8.46 -6.23
N MET A 242 -11.62 7.59 -6.56
CA MET A 242 -11.78 7.03 -7.90
C MET A 242 -12.52 8.03 -8.80
N ILE A 243 -11.97 8.31 -9.97
CA ILE A 243 -12.64 9.01 -11.08
C ILE A 243 -13.07 7.96 -12.10
N GLU A 244 -14.34 7.97 -12.48
CA GLU A 244 -14.89 7.03 -13.45
C GLU A 244 -14.43 7.37 -14.87
N ASN A 245 -14.44 6.40 -15.76
CA ASN A 245 -14.11 6.61 -17.16
C ASN A 245 -15.15 7.50 -17.87
N SER A 246 -14.76 8.08 -18.99
CA SER A 246 -15.61 8.90 -19.87
C SER A 246 -16.15 10.18 -19.21
N VAL A 247 -15.50 10.68 -18.17
CA VAL A 247 -15.76 11.99 -17.59
C VAL A 247 -14.59 12.94 -17.86
N PRO A 248 -14.82 14.27 -18.03
CA PRO A 248 -13.74 15.23 -18.17
C PRO A 248 -12.84 15.21 -16.94
N LEU A 249 -11.53 15.05 -17.12
CA LEU A 249 -10.55 15.14 -16.02
C LEU A 249 -9.79 16.46 -16.06
N LEU A 250 -9.19 16.80 -17.19
CA LEU A 250 -8.38 18.00 -17.32
C LEU A 250 -8.87 18.91 -18.45
N GLU A 251 -8.91 20.22 -18.19
CA GLU A 251 -9.12 21.25 -19.19
C GLU A 251 -7.93 22.22 -19.19
N ILE A 252 -7.28 22.36 -20.36
CA ILE A 252 -6.21 23.33 -20.58
C ILE A 252 -6.77 24.49 -21.41
N ASN A 253 -6.93 25.64 -20.79
CA ASN A 253 -7.71 26.77 -21.34
C ASN A 253 -6.86 27.76 -22.19
N SER A 254 -5.83 27.34 -22.88
CA SER A 254 -5.20 28.18 -23.91
C SER A 254 -5.75 27.91 -25.31
N LYS A 255 -6.41 26.78 -25.51
CA LYS A 255 -6.99 26.32 -26.78
C LYS A 255 -8.32 25.60 -26.62
N SER A 256 -8.99 25.73 -25.47
CA SER A 256 -10.28 25.09 -25.14
C SER A 256 -10.30 23.58 -25.38
N VAL A 257 -9.26 22.87 -24.94
CA VAL A 257 -9.18 21.41 -25.07
C VAL A 257 -9.56 20.78 -23.74
N SER A 258 -10.55 19.90 -23.77
CA SER A 258 -10.91 19.03 -22.65
C SER A 258 -10.36 17.63 -22.91
N TYR A 259 -9.75 17.03 -21.92
CA TYR A 259 -9.30 15.65 -21.91
C TYR A 259 -10.38 14.77 -21.28
N LEU A 260 -10.72 13.68 -21.95
CA LEU A 260 -11.60 12.64 -21.41
C LEU A 260 -10.76 11.48 -20.90
N LEU A 261 -10.99 11.08 -19.66
CA LEU A 261 -10.39 9.88 -19.11
C LEU A 261 -11.09 8.66 -19.74
N GLU A 262 -10.32 7.82 -20.43
CA GLU A 262 -10.84 6.60 -21.08
C GLU A 262 -10.96 5.45 -20.07
N ASP A 263 -10.03 5.41 -19.09
CA ASP A 263 -9.97 4.40 -18.04
C ASP A 263 -10.22 5.02 -16.66
N PRO A 264 -10.77 4.27 -15.70
CA PRO A 264 -10.91 4.72 -14.33
C PRO A 264 -9.55 5.13 -13.76
N PHE A 265 -9.53 6.24 -13.01
CA PHE A 265 -8.31 6.74 -12.39
C PHE A 265 -8.49 6.85 -10.87
N ASN A 266 -7.51 6.36 -10.10
CA ASN A 266 -7.58 6.35 -8.64
C ASN A 266 -6.52 7.26 -8.04
N PHE A 267 -6.95 8.38 -7.46
CA PHE A 267 -6.12 9.22 -6.61
C PHE A 267 -5.99 8.58 -5.22
N ARG A 268 -4.76 8.27 -4.79
CA ARG A 268 -4.46 7.56 -3.54
C ARG A 268 -3.85 8.50 -2.50
N PRO A 269 -4.10 8.29 -1.20
CA PRO A 269 -3.50 9.08 -0.14
C PRO A 269 -1.96 9.07 -0.22
N GLY A 270 -1.34 10.24 -0.04
CA GLY A 270 0.11 10.37 0.00
C GLY A 270 0.83 10.09 -1.32
N VAL A 271 0.12 10.10 -2.46
CA VAL A 271 0.71 9.81 -3.78
C VAL A 271 0.70 11.05 -4.65
N ALA A 272 1.83 11.29 -5.31
CA ALA A 272 1.98 12.32 -6.34
C ALA A 272 1.86 11.70 -7.74
N TYR A 273 1.11 12.37 -8.60
CA TYR A 273 0.87 11.97 -9.99
C TYR A 273 1.34 13.07 -10.91
N THR A 274 2.06 12.71 -11.97
CA THR A 274 2.50 13.67 -12.99
C THR A 274 1.92 13.29 -14.35
N TYR A 275 1.12 14.17 -14.92
CA TYR A 275 0.64 14.09 -16.29
C TYR A 275 1.46 14.96 -17.21
N THR A 276 1.87 14.43 -18.36
CA THR A 276 2.53 15.22 -19.41
C THR A 276 1.57 15.45 -20.57
N ALA A 277 1.27 16.70 -20.84
CA ALA A 277 0.44 17.16 -21.96
C ALA A 277 1.33 17.68 -23.07
N THR A 278 1.42 16.97 -24.18
CA THR A 278 2.26 17.33 -25.35
C THR A 278 1.48 18.18 -26.34
N LEU A 279 1.99 19.39 -26.61
CA LEU A 279 1.43 20.29 -27.61
C LEU A 279 1.94 19.92 -29.02
N ASN A 280 1.03 19.63 -29.94
CA ASN A 280 1.34 19.40 -31.35
C ASN A 280 0.74 20.49 -32.26
N THR A 281 1.39 20.80 -33.39
CA THR A 281 1.03 21.92 -34.30
C THR A 281 -0.16 21.64 -35.22
N SER A 282 -0.80 20.52 -35.17
CA SER A 282 -2.03 20.34 -35.93
C SER A 282 -3.08 21.30 -35.40
N THR A 283 -3.56 22.18 -36.24
CA THR A 283 -4.23 23.45 -36.00
C THR A 283 -5.55 23.38 -35.23
N THR A 284 -5.96 22.24 -34.72
CA THR A 284 -7.28 22.04 -34.10
C THR A 284 -7.31 21.08 -32.92
N ALA A 285 -6.22 20.43 -32.55
CA ALA A 285 -6.22 19.54 -31.38
C ALA A 285 -4.86 19.54 -30.67
N ILE A 286 -4.87 19.77 -29.36
CA ILE A 286 -3.80 19.33 -28.48
C ILE A 286 -3.97 17.82 -28.36
N LYS A 287 -3.01 17.07 -28.89
CA LYS A 287 -2.94 15.64 -28.61
C LYS A 287 -2.24 15.51 -27.26
N VAL A 288 -3.01 15.23 -26.23
CA VAL A 288 -2.46 14.92 -24.91
C VAL A 288 -1.99 13.46 -24.96
N GLU A 289 -0.70 13.25 -25.10
CA GLU A 289 -0.09 11.95 -24.82
C GLU A 289 0.16 11.90 -23.32
N ILE A 290 -0.48 10.95 -22.63
CA ILE A 290 -0.39 10.87 -21.17
C ILE A 290 0.68 9.86 -20.83
N GLY A 291 1.75 10.36 -20.19
CA GLY A 291 2.54 9.57 -19.28
C GLY A 291 2.09 9.93 -17.86
N CYS A 292 1.67 8.98 -17.07
CA CYS A 292 1.44 9.19 -15.65
C CYS A 292 2.64 8.62 -14.89
N GLU A 293 3.45 9.49 -14.32
CA GLU A 293 4.48 9.11 -13.35
C GLU A 293 3.83 9.13 -11.97
N ILE A 294 4.12 8.11 -11.15
CA ILE A 294 3.54 7.95 -9.82
C ILE A 294 4.70 7.89 -8.83
N GLU A 295 4.70 8.79 -7.86
CA GLU A 295 5.72 8.88 -6.82
C GLU A 295 5.05 8.82 -5.44
N ASP A 296 5.74 8.23 -4.47
CA ASP A 296 5.35 8.36 -3.07
C ASP A 296 5.61 9.79 -2.61
N TRP A 297 4.55 10.53 -2.38
CA TRP A 297 4.64 11.93 -2.00
C TRP A 297 5.29 12.17 -0.64
N ASN A 298 5.25 11.17 0.23
CA ASN A 298 5.87 11.24 1.55
C ASN A 298 7.38 10.97 1.52
N ASN A 299 7.86 10.26 0.48
CA ASN A 299 9.25 9.83 0.33
C ASN A 299 9.91 10.32 -0.97
N ALA A 300 9.24 11.13 -1.79
CA ALA A 300 9.82 11.66 -3.01
C ALA A 300 11.02 12.53 -2.66
N GLY A 301 12.22 12.00 -2.81
CA GLY A 301 13.47 12.74 -2.78
C GLY A 301 13.43 13.79 -3.88
N GLY A 302 13.41 15.07 -3.49
CA GLY A 302 13.17 16.15 -4.41
C GLY A 302 14.21 16.24 -5.52
N ASP A 303 13.80 15.99 -6.74
CA ASP A 303 14.48 16.55 -7.90
C ASP A 303 14.03 18.00 -8.03
N SER A 304 14.69 18.85 -7.26
CA SER A 304 14.53 20.30 -7.36
C SER A 304 15.37 20.78 -8.54
N GLY A 305 14.74 21.08 -9.65
CA GLY A 305 15.34 21.96 -10.66
C GLY A 305 15.72 23.30 -10.02
N ASN A 306 16.88 23.36 -9.40
CA ASN A 306 17.45 24.58 -8.83
C ASN A 306 18.28 25.29 -9.89
N GLU A 307 17.73 26.32 -10.49
CA GLU A 307 18.55 27.34 -11.14
C GLU A 307 19.04 28.34 -10.09
N GLY A 308 20.22 28.09 -9.55
CA GLY A 308 21.00 28.98 -8.71
C GLY A 308 22.41 29.09 -9.23
N ASP A 309 22.67 30.22 -9.87
CA ASP A 309 23.95 30.92 -10.09
C ASP A 309 25.25 30.27 -9.56
N GLY A 310 26.27 30.28 -10.43
CA GLY A 310 27.52 29.59 -10.32
C GLY A 310 28.32 29.80 -9.04
N GLY A 311 28.83 28.69 -8.55
CA GLY A 311 29.84 28.62 -7.52
C GLY A 311 30.44 27.22 -7.44
N SER A 312 31.65 27.06 -7.97
CA SER A 312 32.45 25.85 -7.92
C SER A 312 32.65 25.31 -6.50
N GLY A 313 32.28 24.08 -6.24
CA GLY A 313 32.61 23.35 -5.02
C GLY A 313 32.28 21.88 -5.17
N GLU A 314 33.32 21.07 -5.36
CA GLU A 314 33.28 19.60 -5.42
C GLU A 314 32.71 19.01 -4.13
N GLY A 315 31.80 18.05 -4.24
CA GLY A 315 31.32 17.24 -3.13
C GLY A 315 29.97 16.61 -3.45
N GLY A 316 29.94 15.63 -4.39
CA GLY A 316 28.75 14.85 -4.68
C GLY A 316 28.41 13.93 -3.52
N SER A 317 27.15 13.90 -3.13
CA SER A 317 26.54 12.72 -2.54
C SER A 317 25.65 12.11 -3.61
N GLU A 318 26.19 11.08 -4.25
CA GLU A 318 25.43 10.21 -5.16
C GLU A 318 24.43 9.40 -4.32
N ASP A 319 23.23 9.30 -4.83
CA ASP A 319 22.03 8.65 -4.36
C ASP A 319 22.23 7.40 -3.49
N ASP A 320 21.59 7.38 -2.33
CA ASP A 320 21.51 6.24 -1.39
C ASP A 320 20.86 4.97 -2.00
N GLU A 321 20.19 5.04 -3.15
CA GLU A 321 19.63 3.87 -3.84
C GLU A 321 20.70 2.92 -4.42
N ASP A 322 21.88 3.39 -4.75
CA ASP A 322 22.96 2.50 -5.25
C ASP A 322 23.64 1.68 -4.13
N THR A 323 23.34 1.97 -2.86
CA THR A 323 23.81 1.19 -1.72
C THR A 323 22.78 0.20 -1.17
N LYS A 324 21.52 0.31 -1.59
CA LYS A 324 20.42 -0.52 -1.10
C LYS A 324 20.54 -1.96 -1.63
N ILE A 325 20.55 -2.93 -0.72
CA ILE A 325 20.68 -4.35 -1.06
C ILE A 325 19.29 -4.96 -1.20
N TYR A 326 18.94 -5.34 -2.43
CA TYR A 326 17.66 -5.99 -2.75
C TYR A 326 17.78 -7.51 -2.78
N THR A 327 16.87 -8.20 -2.12
CA THR A 327 16.71 -9.65 -2.27
C THR A 327 16.08 -9.95 -3.63
N ASP A 328 16.79 -10.69 -4.49
CA ASP A 328 16.29 -11.03 -5.83
C ASP A 328 15.38 -12.26 -5.79
N LEU A 329 14.07 -12.03 -5.88
CA LEU A 329 13.05 -13.08 -5.88
C LEU A 329 13.05 -13.95 -7.15
N SER A 330 13.64 -13.45 -8.23
CA SER A 330 13.80 -14.17 -9.51
C SER A 330 15.14 -14.88 -9.66
N ALA A 331 15.96 -14.92 -8.59
CA ALA A 331 17.30 -15.54 -8.64
C ALA A 331 17.25 -17.04 -8.94
N ALA A 332 16.25 -17.77 -8.44
CA ALA A 332 16.05 -19.20 -8.73
C ALA A 332 15.31 -19.43 -10.06
N GLY A 333 14.50 -18.47 -10.49
CA GLY A 333 13.70 -18.49 -11.71
C GLY A 333 12.53 -17.52 -11.63
N THR A 334 11.87 -17.31 -12.76
CA THR A 334 10.79 -16.34 -12.91
C THR A 334 9.41 -16.99 -12.78
N ALA A 335 8.42 -16.26 -12.31
CA ALA A 335 7.05 -16.73 -12.15
C ALA A 335 6.06 -15.54 -12.11
N ASN A 336 4.76 -15.83 -12.05
CA ASN A 336 3.72 -14.81 -11.85
C ASN A 336 3.41 -14.56 -10.37
N CYS A 337 3.96 -15.35 -9.46
CA CYS A 337 3.79 -15.19 -8.02
C CYS A 337 5.15 -15.30 -7.32
N TYR A 338 5.40 -14.39 -6.40
CA TYR A 338 6.58 -14.39 -5.54
C TYR A 338 6.16 -14.35 -4.08
N LEU A 339 6.73 -15.26 -3.27
CA LEU A 339 6.55 -15.27 -1.82
C LEU A 339 7.59 -14.37 -1.17
N ILE A 340 7.16 -13.57 -0.19
CA ILE A 340 8.03 -12.86 0.74
C ILE A 340 7.65 -13.19 2.18
N GLN A 341 8.65 -13.33 3.04
CA GLN A 341 8.50 -13.87 4.40
C GLN A 341 8.97 -12.89 5.49
N GLY A 342 9.06 -11.61 5.19
CA GLY A 342 9.48 -10.61 6.17
C GLY A 342 9.61 -9.23 5.57
N ALA A 343 9.88 -8.26 6.44
CA ALA A 343 10.18 -6.90 6.03
C ALA A 343 11.52 -6.84 5.28
N GLY A 344 11.59 -6.03 4.24
CA GLY A 344 12.82 -5.86 3.47
C GLY A 344 12.63 -5.22 2.12
N ASP A 345 13.73 -5.21 1.38
CA ASP A 345 13.84 -4.69 0.03
C ASP A 345 13.98 -5.85 -0.96
N TYR A 346 13.11 -5.88 -1.94
CA TYR A 346 12.96 -6.98 -2.88
C TYR A 346 13.01 -6.50 -4.31
N LYS A 347 13.47 -7.37 -5.21
CA LYS A 347 13.40 -7.14 -6.65
C LYS A 347 13.08 -8.44 -7.39
N PHE A 348 12.53 -8.29 -8.59
CA PHE A 348 12.38 -9.40 -9.54
C PHE A 348 12.42 -8.89 -10.99
N LYS A 349 12.75 -9.77 -11.93
CA LYS A 349 12.80 -9.43 -13.35
C LYS A 349 11.41 -9.15 -13.93
N SER A 350 11.29 -8.10 -14.72
CA SER A 350 10.05 -7.75 -15.43
C SER A 350 9.91 -8.56 -16.72
N VAL A 351 9.61 -9.85 -16.58
CA VAL A 351 9.49 -10.81 -17.69
C VAL A 351 8.15 -11.53 -17.68
N ILE A 352 7.79 -12.13 -18.81
CA ILE A 352 6.51 -12.83 -19.00
C ILE A 352 6.56 -14.20 -18.30
N GLY A 353 5.80 -14.37 -17.25
CA GLY A 353 5.61 -15.64 -16.55
C GLY A 353 6.92 -16.30 -16.13
N ASN A 354 7.07 -17.56 -16.51
CA ASN A 354 8.25 -18.40 -16.25
C ASN A 354 9.31 -18.35 -17.36
N THR A 355 9.40 -17.25 -18.11
CA THR A 355 10.33 -17.07 -19.23
C THR A 355 11.35 -15.97 -18.97
N ASP A 356 12.32 -15.81 -19.87
CA ASP A 356 13.23 -14.67 -19.91
C ASP A 356 12.76 -13.56 -20.89
N ALA A 357 11.56 -13.71 -21.47
CA ALA A 357 11.02 -12.72 -22.41
C ALA A 357 10.55 -11.47 -21.66
N THR A 358 11.09 -10.30 -22.01
CA THR A 358 10.67 -9.04 -21.39
C THR A 358 9.21 -8.75 -21.68
N VAL A 359 8.52 -8.14 -20.72
CA VAL A 359 7.14 -7.66 -20.89
C VAL A 359 7.02 -6.48 -21.88
N GLY A 360 8.13 -5.93 -22.35
CA GLY A 360 8.19 -4.81 -23.27
C GLY A 360 8.79 -3.55 -22.65
N ASN A 361 8.44 -2.39 -23.22
CA ASN A 361 8.98 -1.10 -22.75
C ASN A 361 8.21 -0.62 -21.52
N VAL A 362 8.67 -1.00 -20.35
CA VAL A 362 8.11 -0.54 -19.06
C VAL A 362 8.47 0.92 -18.85
N LYS A 363 7.49 1.73 -18.51
CA LYS A 363 7.64 3.14 -18.13
C LYS A 363 7.34 3.38 -16.67
N THR A 364 6.28 2.75 -16.16
CA THR A 364 5.87 2.87 -14.75
C THR A 364 5.50 1.52 -14.19
N VAL A 365 5.57 1.41 -12.87
CA VAL A 365 5.09 0.27 -12.09
C VAL A 365 4.21 0.77 -10.96
N GLU A 366 3.19 -0.02 -10.59
CA GLU A 366 2.29 0.35 -9.51
C GLU A 366 1.75 -0.87 -8.78
N VAL A 367 1.32 -0.68 -7.54
CA VAL A 367 0.53 -1.64 -6.79
C VAL A 367 -0.94 -1.46 -7.17
N LEU A 368 -1.56 -2.47 -7.79
CA LEU A 368 -2.96 -2.41 -8.22
C LEU A 368 -3.91 -2.51 -7.02
N TRP A 369 -3.60 -3.39 -6.10
CA TRP A 369 -4.34 -3.59 -4.86
C TRP A 369 -3.52 -4.36 -3.83
N GLU A 370 -3.91 -4.24 -2.57
CA GLU A 370 -3.42 -4.99 -1.41
C GLU A 370 -4.61 -5.55 -0.63
N SER A 371 -4.44 -6.70 0.02
CA SER A 371 -5.44 -7.34 0.88
C SER A 371 -4.76 -8.20 1.93
N PHE A 372 -5.22 -8.14 3.18
CA PHE A 372 -4.78 -9.07 4.23
C PHE A 372 -5.41 -10.46 4.11
N GLY A 373 -6.30 -10.67 3.14
CA GLY A 373 -7.07 -11.92 3.00
C GLY A 373 -8.12 -12.10 4.11
N THR A 374 -8.50 -11.00 4.77
CA THR A 374 -9.43 -10.95 5.89
C THR A 374 -10.55 -9.93 5.63
N ASP A 375 -11.43 -9.72 6.59
CA ASP A 375 -12.44 -8.66 6.61
C ASP A 375 -11.89 -7.29 7.06
N GLU A 376 -10.62 -7.23 7.44
CA GLU A 376 -9.91 -5.99 7.72
C GLU A 376 -9.55 -5.27 6.40
N MET A 377 -9.85 -3.98 6.31
CA MET A 377 -9.52 -3.15 5.16
C MET A 377 -8.08 -2.65 5.28
N PRO A 378 -7.15 -3.03 4.39
CA PRO A 378 -5.81 -2.46 4.41
C PRO A 378 -5.81 -1.02 3.86
N ASN A 379 -4.81 -0.24 4.24
CA ASN A 379 -4.42 0.94 3.50
C ASN A 379 -3.41 0.55 2.41
N LEU A 380 -3.35 1.35 1.35
CA LEU A 380 -2.31 1.13 0.35
C LEU A 380 -0.94 1.47 0.96
N GLY A 381 0.01 0.54 0.79
CA GLY A 381 1.32 0.64 1.42
C GLY A 381 1.48 -0.23 2.67
N ASP A 382 0.39 -0.83 3.17
CA ASP A 382 0.44 -1.72 4.35
C ASP A 382 1.20 -3.03 4.07
N LEU A 383 1.28 -3.45 2.80
CA LEU A 383 2.07 -4.61 2.38
C LEU A 383 3.27 -4.21 1.51
N ILE A 384 3.08 -3.27 0.58
CA ILE A 384 4.12 -2.80 -0.35
C ILE A 384 4.29 -1.28 -0.16
N ALA A 385 5.26 -0.88 0.65
CA ALA A 385 5.50 0.51 1.00
C ALA A 385 5.96 1.36 -0.20
N SER A 386 6.74 0.77 -1.10
CA SER A 386 7.21 1.45 -2.32
C SER A 386 7.40 0.47 -3.46
N VAL A 387 7.26 0.95 -4.70
CA VAL A 387 7.56 0.18 -5.91
C VAL A 387 8.21 1.08 -6.96
N SER A 388 9.26 0.58 -7.62
CA SER A 388 9.98 1.30 -8.68
C SER A 388 10.45 0.34 -9.78
N TYR A 389 10.93 0.90 -10.91
CA TYR A 389 11.46 0.13 -12.03
C TYR A 389 12.87 0.59 -12.39
N LYS A 390 13.84 -0.32 -12.36
CA LYS A 390 15.24 -0.03 -12.70
C LYS A 390 15.89 -1.23 -13.37
N ASN A 391 16.58 -0.99 -14.48
CA ASN A 391 17.42 -1.99 -15.17
C ASN A 391 16.72 -3.34 -15.48
N GLY A 392 15.45 -3.30 -15.93
CA GLY A 392 14.71 -4.51 -16.29
C GLY A 392 14.14 -5.28 -15.09
N CYS A 393 14.22 -4.71 -13.89
CA CYS A 393 13.67 -5.28 -12.67
C CYS A 393 12.62 -4.34 -12.07
N ILE A 394 11.61 -4.93 -11.45
CA ILE A 394 10.74 -4.27 -10.51
C ILE A 394 11.39 -4.37 -9.13
N LEU A 395 11.53 -3.24 -8.45
CA LEU A 395 12.07 -3.10 -7.11
C LEU A 395 10.93 -2.66 -6.20
N PHE A 396 10.83 -3.23 -5.01
CA PHE A 396 9.83 -2.81 -4.03
C PHE A 396 10.32 -3.03 -2.60
N SER A 397 9.72 -2.31 -1.66
CA SER A 397 9.99 -2.45 -0.24
C SER A 397 8.70 -2.76 0.50
N THR A 398 8.79 -3.51 1.58
CA THR A 398 7.69 -3.68 2.53
C THR A 398 7.84 -2.70 3.69
N PRO A 399 6.77 -2.40 4.45
CA PRO A 399 6.89 -1.72 5.74
C PRO A 399 7.77 -2.51 6.71
N GLU A 400 8.40 -1.83 7.68
CA GLU A 400 9.14 -2.48 8.76
C GLU A 400 8.24 -3.40 9.61
N ASN A 401 7.00 -3.00 9.82
CA ASN A 401 5.98 -3.83 10.46
C ASN A 401 5.34 -4.74 9.40
N PHE A 402 6.05 -5.84 9.08
CA PHE A 402 5.59 -6.80 8.09
C PHE A 402 4.25 -7.43 8.49
N ARG A 403 3.35 -7.56 7.53
CA ARG A 403 2.05 -8.22 7.70
C ARG A 403 1.82 -9.26 6.61
N ASP A 404 1.14 -10.33 6.97
CA ASP A 404 0.67 -11.33 6.01
C ASP A 404 -0.45 -10.77 5.13
N GLY A 405 -0.43 -11.13 3.85
CA GLY A 405 -1.41 -10.65 2.90
C GLY A 405 -1.02 -10.90 1.45
N ASN A 406 -1.64 -10.17 0.55
CA ASN A 406 -1.46 -10.32 -0.88
C ASN A 406 -1.50 -8.97 -1.56
N ALA A 407 -0.63 -8.76 -2.54
CA ALA A 407 -0.62 -7.58 -3.38
C ALA A 407 -0.45 -7.96 -4.85
N VAL A 408 -0.90 -7.11 -5.76
CA VAL A 408 -0.60 -7.25 -7.20
C VAL A 408 0.13 -6.01 -7.67
N ILE A 409 1.31 -6.22 -8.23
CA ILE A 409 2.12 -5.18 -8.88
C ILE A 409 1.96 -5.30 -10.39
N ALA A 410 1.80 -4.18 -11.09
CA ALA A 410 1.72 -4.12 -12.55
C ALA A 410 2.81 -3.25 -13.15
N ALA A 411 3.34 -3.67 -14.31
CA ALA A 411 4.19 -2.86 -15.17
C ALA A 411 3.36 -2.25 -16.30
N LYS A 412 3.53 -0.97 -16.59
CA LYS A 412 2.78 -0.22 -17.59
C LYS A 412 3.72 0.38 -18.64
N ASN A 413 3.20 0.56 -19.87
CA ASN A 413 3.88 1.31 -20.92
C ASN A 413 3.62 2.82 -20.80
N SER A 414 4.17 3.62 -21.73
CA SER A 414 4.00 5.08 -21.78
C SER A 414 2.55 5.55 -21.98
N LYS A 415 1.63 4.64 -22.35
CA LYS A 415 0.19 4.92 -22.50
C LYS A 415 -0.63 4.54 -21.27
N GLY A 416 0.02 4.10 -20.19
CA GLY A 416 -0.64 3.60 -19.00
C GLY A 416 -1.24 2.18 -19.15
N THR A 417 -1.08 1.54 -20.31
CA THR A 417 -1.56 0.16 -20.53
C THR A 417 -0.71 -0.81 -19.74
N ILE A 418 -1.33 -1.70 -18.98
CA ILE A 418 -0.64 -2.77 -18.27
C ILE A 418 -0.03 -3.72 -19.29
N LEU A 419 1.28 -3.94 -19.19
CA LEU A 419 2.04 -4.90 -19.97
C LEU A 419 2.01 -6.28 -19.34
N TRP A 420 2.12 -6.35 -18.02
CA TRP A 420 2.07 -7.57 -17.21
C TRP A 420 1.84 -7.23 -15.74
N SER A 421 1.42 -8.22 -14.96
CA SER A 421 1.19 -8.11 -13.52
C SER A 421 1.70 -9.35 -12.79
N TRP A 422 2.08 -9.16 -11.52
CA TRP A 422 2.61 -10.21 -10.64
C TRP A 422 1.93 -10.17 -9.29
N HIS A 423 1.64 -11.33 -8.76
CA HIS A 423 1.14 -11.52 -7.40
C HIS A 423 2.32 -11.55 -6.43
N ILE A 424 2.31 -10.70 -5.42
CA ILE A 424 3.22 -10.73 -4.28
C ILE A 424 2.45 -11.34 -3.10
N TRP A 425 2.93 -12.48 -2.66
CA TRP A 425 2.34 -13.22 -1.55
C TRP A 425 3.16 -12.98 -0.30
N CYS A 426 2.64 -12.18 0.63
CA CYS A 426 3.25 -11.90 1.92
C CYS A 426 2.77 -12.95 2.93
N ALA A 427 3.65 -13.84 3.38
CA ALA A 427 3.32 -14.86 4.37
C ALA A 427 4.59 -15.23 5.17
N GLU A 428 4.69 -14.79 6.42
CA GLU A 428 5.87 -14.94 7.26
C GLU A 428 6.29 -16.41 7.42
N GLU A 429 5.32 -17.29 7.65
CA GLU A 429 5.60 -18.73 7.76
C GLU A 429 5.84 -19.41 6.40
N GLY A 430 5.44 -18.76 5.25
CA GLY A 430 5.47 -19.39 3.93
C GLY A 430 4.58 -20.64 3.85
N TRP A 431 4.83 -21.46 2.84
CA TRP A 431 4.18 -22.78 2.71
C TRP A 431 5.11 -23.91 3.14
N GLN A 432 4.51 -25.06 3.52
CA GLN A 432 5.21 -26.31 3.77
C GLN A 432 4.93 -27.32 2.65
N GLU A 433 5.92 -28.19 2.38
CA GLU A 433 5.80 -29.26 1.40
C GLU A 433 5.10 -30.48 2.00
N GLN A 434 4.04 -30.95 1.35
CA GLN A 434 3.32 -32.16 1.73
C GLN A 434 3.51 -33.24 0.66
N VAL A 435 4.22 -34.32 1.02
CA VAL A 435 4.46 -35.46 0.12
C VAL A 435 3.23 -36.35 0.10
N TYR A 436 2.66 -36.57 -1.08
CA TYR A 436 1.47 -37.38 -1.26
C TYR A 436 1.84 -38.85 -1.53
N TYR A 437 0.94 -39.78 -1.15
CA TYR A 437 1.14 -41.22 -1.30
C TYR A 437 1.39 -41.65 -2.77
N ASN A 438 1.91 -42.85 -2.93
CA ASN A 438 2.09 -43.51 -4.23
C ASN A 438 3.00 -42.74 -5.22
N ASP A 439 3.97 -42.02 -4.71
CA ASP A 439 4.83 -41.14 -5.53
C ASP A 439 4.02 -40.21 -6.43
N ALA A 440 2.86 -39.75 -5.96
CA ALA A 440 1.96 -38.90 -6.73
C ALA A 440 2.54 -37.50 -6.96
N GLY A 441 3.39 -37.03 -6.03
CA GLY A 441 4.02 -35.74 -6.05
C GLY A 441 3.94 -35.02 -4.70
N THR A 442 4.40 -33.79 -4.70
CA THR A 442 4.42 -32.90 -3.53
C THR A 442 3.49 -31.72 -3.75
N MET A 443 2.64 -31.42 -2.78
CA MET A 443 1.70 -30.29 -2.80
C MET A 443 2.10 -29.25 -1.75
N MET A 444 1.66 -28.01 -1.92
CA MET A 444 1.68 -27.03 -0.84
C MET A 444 0.67 -27.39 0.26
N ASP A 445 0.94 -27.03 1.51
CA ASP A 445 0.02 -27.22 2.65
C ASP A 445 -1.20 -26.31 2.61
N ARG A 446 -1.17 -25.26 1.81
CA ARG A 446 -2.19 -24.19 1.76
C ARG A 446 -2.55 -23.77 0.34
N ASN A 447 -3.67 -23.07 0.20
CA ASN A 447 -4.08 -22.49 -1.07
C ASN A 447 -3.19 -21.29 -1.44
N LEU A 448 -3.04 -21.03 -2.73
CA LEU A 448 -2.30 -19.88 -3.22
C LEU A 448 -2.91 -18.57 -2.71
N GLY A 449 -2.08 -17.74 -2.10
CA GLY A 449 -2.51 -16.51 -1.44
C GLY A 449 -3.08 -16.67 -0.03
N ALA A 450 -3.12 -17.88 0.54
CA ALA A 450 -3.55 -18.08 1.92
C ALA A 450 -2.48 -17.61 2.91
N THR A 451 -2.89 -16.83 3.90
CA THR A 451 -2.02 -16.32 4.96
C THR A 451 -1.87 -17.29 6.14
N ALA A 452 -2.68 -18.35 6.17
CA ALA A 452 -2.59 -19.42 7.16
C ALA A 452 -2.84 -20.78 6.53
N ALA A 453 -2.22 -21.84 7.07
CA ALA A 453 -2.51 -23.23 6.71
C ALA A 453 -3.68 -23.80 7.50
N ASP A 454 -3.89 -23.36 8.74
CA ASP A 454 -4.95 -23.82 9.63
C ASP A 454 -6.34 -23.41 9.09
N PRO A 455 -7.20 -24.37 8.70
CA PRO A 455 -8.51 -24.08 8.13
C PRO A 455 -9.49 -23.42 9.11
N THR A 456 -9.16 -23.34 10.39
CA THR A 456 -9.98 -22.69 11.43
C THR A 456 -9.72 -21.21 11.54
N THR A 457 -8.69 -20.69 10.87
CA THR A 457 -8.28 -19.28 10.91
C THR A 457 -8.78 -18.51 9.70
N VAL A 458 -9.01 -17.21 9.89
CA VAL A 458 -9.25 -16.25 8.80
C VAL A 458 -8.01 -16.21 7.92
N GLY A 459 -8.20 -16.13 6.61
CA GLY A 459 -7.09 -16.11 5.65
C GLY A 459 -6.64 -17.50 5.17
N SER A 460 -7.16 -18.61 5.72
CA SER A 460 -6.84 -19.95 5.23
C SER A 460 -7.38 -20.26 3.83
N PHE A 461 -8.40 -19.53 3.38
CA PHE A 461 -9.05 -19.79 2.09
C PHE A 461 -8.20 -19.36 0.90
N GLY A 462 -7.35 -18.35 1.06
CA GLY A 462 -6.52 -17.81 -0.02
C GLY A 462 -7.33 -17.04 -1.05
N LEU A 463 -6.77 -16.94 -2.25
CA LEU A 463 -7.33 -16.17 -3.35
C LEU A 463 -8.07 -17.08 -4.36
N MET A 464 -8.94 -16.45 -5.15
CA MET A 464 -9.68 -17.12 -6.22
C MET A 464 -9.04 -16.82 -7.57
N TYR A 465 -9.04 -17.78 -8.48
CA TYR A 465 -8.50 -17.67 -9.82
C TYR A 465 -9.53 -18.13 -10.84
N GLN A 466 -9.63 -17.42 -11.96
CA GLN A 466 -10.31 -17.96 -13.13
C GLN A 466 -9.39 -18.93 -13.87
N TRP A 467 -9.95 -20.00 -14.43
CA TRP A 467 -9.13 -20.99 -15.13
C TRP A 467 -8.31 -20.37 -16.25
N GLY A 468 -7.03 -20.69 -16.32
CA GLY A 468 -6.12 -20.15 -17.32
C GLY A 468 -5.60 -18.73 -17.06
N ARG A 469 -5.87 -18.15 -15.90
CA ARG A 469 -5.38 -16.81 -15.52
C ARG A 469 -4.32 -16.86 -14.42
N LYS A 470 -3.34 -15.98 -14.56
CA LYS A 470 -2.27 -15.76 -13.59
C LYS A 470 -2.67 -14.81 -12.45
N ASP A 471 -3.69 -13.96 -12.68
CA ASP A 471 -4.07 -12.88 -11.76
C ASP A 471 -5.16 -13.34 -10.79
N PRO A 472 -4.99 -13.08 -9.49
CA PRO A 472 -5.94 -13.47 -8.46
C PRO A 472 -7.09 -12.49 -8.29
N PHE A 473 -8.18 -13.00 -7.72
CA PHE A 473 -9.34 -12.27 -7.22
C PHE A 473 -9.54 -12.54 -5.74
N MET A 474 -10.29 -11.66 -5.05
CA MET A 474 -10.55 -11.80 -3.63
C MET A 474 -11.27 -13.10 -3.30
N GLY A 475 -10.79 -13.76 -2.25
CA GLY A 475 -11.41 -14.96 -1.69
C GLY A 475 -12.41 -14.65 -0.57
N ALA A 476 -12.96 -15.70 0.02
CA ALA A 476 -13.86 -15.61 1.15
C ALA A 476 -13.11 -15.40 2.47
N VAL A 477 -13.79 -14.81 3.44
CA VAL A 477 -13.38 -14.86 4.85
C VAL A 477 -14.22 -15.92 5.59
N GLN A 478 -13.58 -16.68 6.44
CA GLN A 478 -14.15 -17.87 7.04
C GLN A 478 -15.45 -17.66 7.80
N SER A 479 -15.54 -16.60 8.58
CA SER A 479 -16.60 -16.43 9.57
C SER A 479 -17.95 -16.01 8.98
N THR A 480 -17.97 -15.35 7.83
CA THR A 480 -19.17 -14.69 7.30
C THR A 480 -19.55 -15.13 5.88
N GLY A 481 -18.67 -15.85 5.16
CA GLY A 481 -18.82 -16.02 3.72
C GLY A 481 -18.69 -14.72 2.94
N SER A 482 -18.29 -13.65 3.60
CA SER A 482 -18.01 -12.37 2.98
C SER A 482 -16.69 -12.43 2.22
N MET A 483 -16.51 -11.49 1.29
CA MET A 483 -15.30 -11.36 0.49
C MET A 483 -14.23 -10.61 1.29
N ALA A 484 -12.97 -11.00 1.14
CA ALA A 484 -11.85 -10.29 1.74
C ALA A 484 -11.78 -8.84 1.24
N GLN A 485 -11.41 -7.91 2.12
CA GLN A 485 -11.27 -6.50 1.79
C GLN A 485 -9.95 -6.23 1.05
N SER A 486 -9.93 -5.20 0.20
CA SER A 486 -8.74 -4.79 -0.54
C SER A 486 -8.72 -3.28 -0.77
N THR A 487 -7.52 -2.71 -0.93
CA THR A 487 -7.33 -1.26 -1.16
C THR A 487 -7.86 -0.76 -2.48
N GLY A 488 -8.00 -1.61 -3.48
CA GLY A 488 -8.37 -1.24 -4.83
C GLY A 488 -9.68 -1.85 -5.29
N ASN A 489 -10.18 -1.34 -6.41
CA ASN A 489 -11.24 -2.02 -7.12
C ASN A 489 -10.65 -3.21 -7.88
N TRP A 490 -10.49 -4.35 -7.19
CA TRP A 490 -9.97 -5.58 -7.76
C TRP A 490 -10.84 -6.14 -8.89
N ARG A 491 -11.96 -5.48 -9.16
CA ARG A 491 -12.90 -5.85 -10.21
C ARG A 491 -13.42 -4.62 -10.94
N THR A 492 -12.83 -4.32 -12.09
CA THR A 492 -13.14 -3.14 -12.92
C THR A 492 -14.14 -3.39 -14.05
N GLY A 493 -14.86 -4.50 -14.02
CA GLY A 493 -15.87 -4.78 -15.04
C GLY A 493 -15.80 -6.20 -15.61
N TYR A 494 -16.53 -6.41 -16.71
CA TYR A 494 -16.57 -7.68 -17.43
C TYR A 494 -16.07 -7.45 -18.83
N ALA A 495 -15.40 -8.44 -19.38
CA ALA A 495 -15.15 -8.49 -20.80
C ALA A 495 -15.51 -9.85 -21.38
N ASP A 496 -15.79 -9.86 -22.65
CA ASP A 496 -16.23 -11.04 -23.40
C ASP A 496 -15.12 -11.61 -24.29
N ASP A 497 -13.92 -11.00 -24.28
CA ASP A 497 -12.78 -11.41 -25.09
C ASP A 497 -11.53 -11.62 -24.22
N PHE A 498 -10.91 -12.78 -24.36
CA PHE A 498 -9.74 -13.19 -23.58
C PHE A 498 -8.42 -12.56 -24.05
N SER A 499 -8.39 -11.98 -25.23
CA SER A 499 -7.17 -11.41 -25.81
C SER A 499 -6.57 -10.24 -25.00
N TRP A 500 -7.36 -9.60 -24.15
CA TRP A 500 -6.99 -8.44 -23.35
C TRP A 500 -6.62 -8.76 -21.90
N ARG A 501 -6.78 -10.00 -21.42
CA ARG A 501 -6.60 -10.40 -20.01
C ARG A 501 -5.31 -9.89 -19.36
N ASP A 502 -4.21 -9.87 -20.10
CA ASP A 502 -2.89 -9.49 -19.58
C ASP A 502 -2.79 -7.99 -19.31
N SER A 503 -3.60 -7.19 -20.03
CA SER A 503 -3.71 -5.75 -19.83
C SER A 503 -4.80 -5.34 -18.82
N TYR A 504 -5.66 -6.28 -18.41
CA TYR A 504 -6.77 -6.03 -17.47
C TYR A 504 -6.82 -7.08 -16.35
N PRO A 505 -5.79 -7.16 -15.51
CA PRO A 505 -5.70 -8.19 -14.46
C PRO A 505 -6.85 -8.15 -13.46
N MET A 506 -7.49 -6.98 -13.28
CA MET A 506 -8.61 -6.78 -12.36
C MET A 506 -9.98 -7.01 -12.99
N SER A 507 -10.09 -7.32 -14.26
CA SER A 507 -11.38 -7.55 -14.93
C SER A 507 -11.74 -9.03 -14.96
N PHE A 508 -12.97 -9.34 -14.58
CA PHE A 508 -13.50 -10.70 -14.55
C PHE A 508 -14.02 -11.10 -15.92
N ASP A 509 -13.56 -12.23 -16.45
CA ASP A 509 -13.95 -12.69 -17.80
C ASP A 509 -15.15 -13.63 -17.72
N LYS A 510 -16.20 -13.35 -18.51
CA LYS A 510 -17.38 -14.19 -18.66
C LYS A 510 -17.33 -15.13 -19.85
N SER A 511 -16.30 -15.02 -20.69
CA SER A 511 -16.17 -15.88 -21.88
C SER A 511 -15.87 -17.32 -21.47
N LYS A 512 -16.33 -18.27 -22.29
CA LYS A 512 -16.33 -19.70 -21.93
C LYS A 512 -15.34 -20.50 -22.77
N LYS A 513 -14.38 -19.87 -23.46
CA LYS A 513 -13.51 -20.58 -24.40
C LYS A 513 -12.06 -20.34 -24.06
N TYR A 514 -11.46 -21.28 -23.36
CA TYR A 514 -10.02 -21.31 -23.14
C TYR A 514 -9.52 -22.72 -23.48
N GLU A 515 -8.64 -22.82 -24.45
CA GLU A 515 -7.96 -24.05 -24.81
C GLU A 515 -6.46 -23.87 -24.55
N ASN A 516 -5.83 -24.81 -23.86
CA ASN A 516 -4.37 -24.94 -23.69
C ASN A 516 -3.66 -23.77 -23.01
N ILE A 517 -4.28 -23.13 -22.00
CA ILE A 517 -3.66 -22.01 -21.27
C ILE A 517 -2.91 -22.50 -20.04
N TRP A 518 -3.53 -23.35 -19.21
CA TRP A 518 -2.82 -24.17 -18.23
C TRP A 518 -2.64 -25.57 -18.79
N ASP A 519 -1.48 -26.17 -18.55
CA ASP A 519 -1.13 -27.49 -19.05
C ASP A 519 -0.38 -28.30 -17.97
N SER A 520 -0.10 -29.55 -18.25
CA SER A 520 0.73 -30.44 -17.43
C SER A 520 2.16 -29.91 -17.22
N GLU A 521 2.65 -29.09 -18.15
CA GLU A 521 3.86 -28.29 -17.97
C GLU A 521 3.48 -26.84 -17.60
N LYS A 522 4.31 -26.18 -16.79
CA LYS A 522 4.07 -24.80 -16.37
C LYS A 522 4.06 -23.85 -17.55
N THR A 523 2.92 -23.19 -17.78
CA THR A 523 2.77 -22.18 -18.84
C THR A 523 3.05 -20.78 -18.34
N ILE A 524 3.15 -19.80 -19.25
CA ILE A 524 3.36 -18.40 -18.91
C ILE A 524 2.21 -17.79 -18.07
N TRP A 525 1.04 -18.39 -18.08
CA TRP A 525 -0.14 -17.95 -17.31
C TRP A 525 -0.39 -18.76 -16.03
N ASP A 526 0.50 -19.68 -15.70
CA ASP A 526 0.39 -20.41 -14.44
C ASP A 526 0.60 -19.45 -13.25
N PRO A 527 -0.32 -19.41 -12.27
CA PRO A 527 -0.27 -18.47 -11.15
C PRO A 527 0.70 -18.89 -10.04
N CYS A 528 1.21 -20.12 -10.04
CA CYS A 528 2.03 -20.64 -8.97
C CYS A 528 3.45 -20.06 -8.95
N PRO A 529 4.15 -20.03 -7.83
CA PRO A 529 5.55 -19.65 -7.71
C PRO A 529 6.49 -20.52 -8.57
N TYR A 530 7.73 -20.09 -8.72
CA TYR A 530 8.77 -20.87 -9.42
C TYR A 530 8.97 -22.25 -8.78
N GLY A 531 9.10 -23.29 -9.62
CA GLY A 531 9.21 -24.69 -9.21
C GLY A 531 7.88 -25.34 -8.79
N TRP A 532 6.77 -24.60 -8.93
CA TRP A 532 5.41 -25.04 -8.62
C TRP A 532 4.46 -24.71 -9.77
N ARG A 533 3.43 -25.52 -9.95
CA ARG A 533 2.43 -25.35 -11.01
C ARG A 533 1.02 -25.75 -10.57
N VAL A 534 0.03 -25.41 -11.38
CA VAL A 534 -1.34 -25.92 -11.21
C VAL A 534 -1.32 -27.45 -11.41
N PRO A 535 -1.90 -28.25 -10.49
CA PRO A 535 -1.84 -29.71 -10.55
C PRO A 535 -2.70 -30.30 -11.68
N ASP A 536 -2.31 -31.47 -12.16
CA ASP A 536 -3.14 -32.30 -13.02
C ASP A 536 -4.25 -32.99 -12.21
N GLY A 537 -5.49 -32.83 -12.62
CA GLY A 537 -6.69 -33.45 -12.01
C GLY A 537 -7.21 -34.69 -12.76
N SER A 538 -6.48 -35.20 -13.75
CA SER A 538 -6.84 -36.42 -14.46
C SER A 538 -6.74 -37.65 -13.57
N ASP A 539 -7.16 -38.82 -14.10
CA ASP A 539 -7.03 -40.10 -13.41
C ASP A 539 -5.57 -40.50 -13.11
N THR A 540 -4.61 -39.87 -13.78
CA THR A 540 -3.17 -40.02 -13.55
C THR A 540 -2.56 -38.81 -12.79
N GLY A 541 -3.38 -37.86 -12.41
CA GLY A 541 -2.96 -36.64 -11.70
C GLY A 541 -2.70 -36.91 -10.22
N VAL A 542 -2.21 -35.86 -9.54
CA VAL A 542 -1.70 -35.97 -8.17
C VAL A 542 -2.74 -36.50 -7.18
N TRP A 543 -3.98 -36.02 -7.25
CA TRP A 543 -5.03 -36.47 -6.32
C TRP A 543 -5.47 -37.91 -6.57
N ALA A 544 -5.74 -38.26 -7.83
CA ALA A 544 -6.14 -39.62 -8.20
C ALA A 544 -5.07 -40.64 -7.86
N LYS A 545 -3.81 -40.34 -8.19
CA LYS A 545 -2.68 -41.22 -7.95
C LYS A 545 -2.38 -41.38 -6.46
N ALA A 546 -2.51 -40.33 -5.66
CA ALA A 546 -2.27 -40.36 -4.22
C ALA A 546 -3.36 -41.07 -3.44
N CYS A 547 -4.61 -41.00 -3.91
CA CYS A 547 -5.76 -41.45 -3.14
C CYS A 547 -5.74 -42.97 -2.88
N VAL A 548 -5.82 -43.34 -1.61
CA VAL A 548 -5.92 -44.77 -1.19
C VAL A 548 -7.35 -45.29 -1.25
N SER A 549 -8.34 -44.43 -1.53
CA SER A 549 -9.75 -44.81 -1.71
C SER A 549 -10.06 -44.99 -3.20
N SER A 550 -10.87 -45.99 -3.52
CA SER A 550 -11.33 -46.24 -4.89
C SER A 550 -12.26 -45.14 -5.44
N ASP A 551 -12.77 -44.28 -4.59
CA ASP A 551 -13.74 -43.21 -4.94
C ASP A 551 -13.23 -41.85 -4.47
N TRP A 552 -12.05 -41.45 -4.91
CA TRP A 552 -11.40 -40.20 -4.51
C TRP A 552 -12.19 -38.93 -4.93
N GLN A 553 -13.04 -39.04 -5.95
CA GLN A 553 -13.86 -37.93 -6.43
C GLN A 553 -15.08 -37.63 -5.55
N ASN A 554 -15.41 -38.53 -4.61
CA ASN A 554 -16.57 -38.43 -3.72
C ASN A 554 -16.19 -38.22 -2.24
N LEU A 555 -15.01 -37.71 -1.97
CA LEU A 555 -14.53 -37.47 -0.59
C LEU A 555 -15.27 -36.27 0.04
N SER A 556 -15.84 -36.47 1.21
CA SER A 556 -16.74 -35.50 1.90
C SER A 556 -16.15 -34.87 3.15
N GLN A 557 -14.82 -34.78 3.24
CA GLN A 557 -14.15 -34.26 4.41
C GLN A 557 -13.10 -33.18 4.05
N GLN A 558 -12.85 -32.30 4.98
CA GLN A 558 -11.82 -31.26 4.85
C GLN A 558 -10.41 -31.77 5.16
N ASN A 559 -10.29 -32.76 6.08
CA ASN A 559 -9.02 -33.38 6.44
C ASN A 559 -8.78 -34.59 5.56
N PHE A 560 -7.75 -34.51 4.74
CA PHE A 560 -7.34 -35.55 3.80
C PHE A 560 -6.06 -36.27 4.24
N SER A 561 -5.63 -36.07 5.50
CA SER A 561 -4.54 -36.83 6.12
C SER A 561 -4.90 -38.31 6.13
N GLY A 562 -3.95 -39.15 5.77
CA GLY A 562 -4.19 -40.57 5.60
C GLY A 562 -4.92 -40.97 4.30
N ILE A 563 -5.46 -40.03 3.53
CA ILE A 563 -6.09 -40.25 2.22
C ILE A 563 -5.11 -39.91 1.10
N PHE A 564 -4.52 -38.75 1.12
CA PHE A 564 -3.54 -38.30 0.13
C PHE A 564 -2.09 -38.46 0.60
N GLY A 565 -1.82 -38.43 1.90
CA GLY A 565 -0.49 -38.53 2.48
C GLY A 565 -0.54 -38.84 3.98
N SER A 566 0.63 -38.98 4.61
CA SER A 566 0.76 -39.26 6.05
C SER A 566 0.82 -38.02 6.92
N ASP A 567 0.80 -36.82 6.32
CA ASP A 567 0.84 -35.58 7.03
C ASP A 567 -0.51 -35.28 7.70
N ASP A 568 -0.52 -35.06 9.02
CA ASP A 568 -1.73 -34.78 9.79
C ASP A 568 -2.36 -33.39 9.47
N THR A 569 -1.69 -32.58 8.67
CA THR A 569 -2.08 -31.21 8.31
C THR A 569 -2.57 -31.08 6.87
N ILE A 570 -2.93 -32.18 6.19
CA ILE A 570 -3.48 -32.10 4.83
C ILE A 570 -4.96 -31.69 4.89
N TRP A 571 -5.14 -30.37 4.85
CA TRP A 571 -6.45 -29.74 4.88
C TRP A 571 -6.77 -29.05 3.56
N TYR A 572 -8.02 -29.16 3.14
CA TYR A 572 -8.57 -28.43 1.99
C TYR A 572 -9.73 -27.55 2.48
N PRO A 573 -9.50 -26.24 2.68
CA PRO A 573 -10.55 -25.30 3.12
C PRO A 573 -11.75 -25.29 2.17
N LEU A 574 -12.96 -25.19 2.74
CA LEU A 574 -14.19 -25.07 1.97
C LEU A 574 -14.44 -23.62 1.58
N ALA A 575 -13.62 -23.09 0.70
CA ALA A 575 -13.63 -21.69 0.28
C ALA A 575 -14.79 -21.32 -0.66
N GLY A 576 -15.60 -22.30 -1.09
CA GLY A 576 -16.64 -22.07 -2.11
C GLY A 576 -16.04 -21.75 -3.48
N TYR A 577 -16.76 -20.95 -4.25
CA TYR A 577 -16.29 -20.39 -5.52
C TYR A 577 -16.87 -19.01 -5.77
N LEU A 578 -16.20 -18.25 -6.63
CA LEU A 578 -16.66 -16.95 -7.11
C LEU A 578 -17.49 -17.14 -8.38
N SER A 579 -18.78 -16.76 -8.34
CA SER A 579 -19.69 -16.97 -9.45
C SER A 579 -19.57 -15.85 -10.52
N LEU A 580 -20.28 -16.02 -11.65
CA LEU A 580 -20.26 -15.07 -12.76
C LEU A 580 -20.80 -13.68 -12.43
N ASP A 581 -21.63 -13.58 -11.40
CA ASP A 581 -22.17 -12.32 -10.89
C ASP A 581 -21.34 -11.72 -9.76
N ASN A 582 -20.19 -12.36 -9.45
CA ASN A 582 -19.26 -11.94 -8.40
C ASN A 582 -19.75 -12.21 -6.97
N SER A 583 -20.72 -13.07 -6.79
CA SER A 583 -21.05 -13.58 -5.47
C SER A 583 -20.15 -14.75 -5.10
N LEU A 584 -19.82 -14.85 -3.82
CA LEU A 584 -19.22 -16.06 -3.26
C LEU A 584 -20.32 -17.06 -2.94
N GLU A 585 -20.21 -18.25 -3.52
CA GLU A 585 -21.18 -19.32 -3.32
C GLU A 585 -20.56 -20.53 -2.63
N TYR A 586 -21.37 -21.24 -1.84
CA TYR A 586 -21.02 -22.48 -1.15
C TYR A 586 -19.82 -22.36 -0.19
N VAL A 587 -19.50 -21.17 0.31
CA VAL A 587 -18.49 -20.97 1.36
C VAL A 587 -18.87 -21.77 2.59
N MET A 588 -17.91 -22.47 3.21
CA MET A 588 -18.09 -23.44 4.31
C MET A 588 -18.95 -24.67 3.95
N ALA A 589 -19.35 -24.81 2.69
CA ALA A 589 -20.13 -25.94 2.22
C ALA A 589 -19.39 -26.83 1.20
N SER A 590 -18.56 -26.22 0.34
CA SER A 590 -17.72 -26.95 -0.63
C SER A 590 -16.41 -26.24 -0.87
N GLY A 591 -15.35 -27.00 -1.23
CA GLY A 591 -14.08 -26.49 -1.71
C GLY A 591 -13.94 -26.77 -3.20
N HIS A 592 -13.72 -25.71 -3.99
CA HIS A 592 -13.51 -25.80 -5.43
C HIS A 592 -12.05 -25.52 -5.74
N TYR A 593 -11.39 -26.48 -6.43
CA TYR A 593 -9.97 -26.43 -6.73
C TYR A 593 -9.71 -26.62 -8.21
N TRP A 594 -8.93 -25.73 -8.79
CA TRP A 594 -8.56 -25.83 -10.19
C TRP A 594 -7.52 -26.92 -10.46
N SER A 595 -7.67 -27.55 -11.61
CA SER A 595 -6.66 -28.40 -12.24
C SER A 595 -6.34 -27.89 -13.64
N CYS A 596 -5.17 -28.24 -14.16
CA CYS A 596 -4.76 -27.88 -15.51
C CYS A 596 -5.33 -28.80 -16.60
N SER A 597 -5.87 -29.97 -16.24
CA SER A 597 -6.36 -30.98 -17.18
C SER A 597 -7.81 -30.78 -17.57
N ASP A 598 -8.18 -31.30 -18.77
CA ASP A 598 -9.55 -31.28 -19.33
C ASP A 598 -10.52 -32.28 -18.69
N TYR A 599 -10.14 -32.93 -17.62
CA TYR A 599 -10.95 -33.96 -16.99
C TYR A 599 -12.17 -33.38 -16.26
N ASN A 600 -13.35 -33.91 -16.53
CA ASN A 600 -14.63 -33.49 -15.98
C ASN A 600 -15.00 -34.31 -14.72
N PRO A 601 -14.74 -33.80 -13.50
CA PRO A 601 -15.12 -34.53 -12.29
C PRO A 601 -16.65 -34.47 -12.08
N ALA A 602 -17.22 -35.61 -11.76
CA ALA A 602 -18.63 -35.70 -11.41
C ALA A 602 -18.88 -34.94 -10.08
N TYR A 603 -19.91 -34.11 -10.10
CA TYR A 603 -20.40 -33.38 -8.93
C TYR A 603 -20.73 -34.34 -7.78
N ARG A 604 -20.02 -34.28 -6.67
CA ARG A 604 -20.52 -34.60 -5.32
C ARG A 604 -19.47 -34.36 -4.23
N SER A 605 -19.93 -33.76 -3.13
CA SER A 605 -19.28 -33.58 -1.83
C SER A 605 -18.31 -32.39 -1.68
N SER A 606 -17.79 -32.17 -0.49
CA SER A 606 -17.11 -30.97 0.00
C SER A 606 -15.79 -30.60 -0.68
N LEU A 607 -15.16 -31.49 -1.43
CA LEU A 607 -14.02 -31.20 -2.28
C LEU A 607 -14.39 -31.46 -3.75
N ILE A 608 -14.34 -30.41 -4.56
CA ILE A 608 -14.62 -30.46 -5.99
C ILE A 608 -13.38 -30.00 -6.75
N ILE A 609 -12.81 -30.90 -7.56
CA ILE A 609 -11.69 -30.57 -8.43
C ILE A 609 -12.27 -30.14 -9.77
N ASN A 610 -12.10 -28.87 -10.09
CA ASN A 610 -12.59 -28.29 -11.32
C ASN A 610 -11.58 -28.43 -12.45
N SER A 611 -12.08 -28.73 -13.62
CA SER A 611 -11.32 -28.89 -14.84
C SER A 611 -11.77 -27.90 -15.92
N ASN A 612 -11.13 -27.98 -17.08
CA ASN A 612 -11.44 -27.25 -18.30
C ASN A 612 -12.83 -27.60 -18.90
N SER A 613 -13.88 -27.81 -18.10
CA SER A 613 -15.20 -28.00 -18.69
C SER A 613 -15.86 -26.64 -18.98
N SER A 614 -16.46 -26.50 -20.16
CA SER A 614 -17.01 -25.25 -20.71
C SER A 614 -18.07 -24.53 -19.85
N VAL A 615 -18.47 -25.11 -18.74
CA VAL A 615 -19.49 -24.58 -17.82
C VAL A 615 -18.88 -23.79 -16.68
N THR A 616 -17.60 -24.00 -16.34
CA THR A 616 -16.97 -23.50 -15.11
C THR A 616 -15.83 -22.50 -15.31
N HIS A 617 -15.35 -22.28 -16.50
CA HIS A 617 -14.20 -21.39 -16.76
C HIS A 617 -14.38 -19.95 -16.29
N GLY A 618 -15.59 -19.46 -16.38
CA GLY A 618 -15.90 -18.11 -15.93
C GLY A 618 -15.97 -17.97 -14.39
N TYR A 619 -15.91 -19.07 -13.63
CA TYR A 619 -15.92 -19.03 -12.17
C TYR A 619 -14.51 -18.82 -11.62
N GLY A 620 -14.44 -18.23 -10.41
CA GLY A 620 -13.21 -18.18 -9.64
C GLY A 620 -13.17 -19.35 -8.64
N ALA A 621 -12.08 -20.11 -8.62
CA ALA A 621 -11.87 -21.18 -7.65
C ALA A 621 -10.44 -21.15 -7.09
N SER A 622 -10.23 -21.86 -5.99
CA SER A 622 -8.93 -21.95 -5.33
C SER A 622 -7.89 -22.67 -6.20
N VAL A 623 -6.63 -22.29 -6.05
CA VAL A 623 -5.49 -23.03 -6.59
C VAL A 623 -4.65 -23.54 -5.42
N ARG A 624 -4.31 -24.84 -5.44
CA ARG A 624 -3.27 -25.41 -4.58
C ARG A 624 -2.17 -25.96 -5.46
N CYS A 625 -0.98 -25.37 -5.39
CA CYS A 625 0.10 -25.70 -6.29
C CYS A 625 0.74 -27.06 -5.98
N CYS A 626 1.15 -27.78 -7.00
CA CYS A 626 2.01 -28.97 -6.90
C CYS A 626 3.43 -28.64 -7.38
N LYS A 627 4.42 -29.32 -6.82
CA LYS A 627 5.83 -29.20 -7.24
C LYS A 627 6.01 -29.72 -8.66
N GLU A 628 6.83 -29.04 -9.47
CA GLU A 628 7.20 -29.46 -10.82
C GLU A 628 8.05 -30.74 -10.83
#